data_1007ce8911a42eda7ba1633fa5ea3376
#
_entry.id   1007ce8911a42eda7ba1633fa5ea3376
#
_cell.length_a   1.000
_cell.length_b   1.000
_cell.length_c   1.000
_cell.angle_alpha   90.00
_cell.angle_beta   90.00
_cell.angle_gamma   90.00
#
_symmetry.space_group_name_H-M   'P 1'
#
loop_
_entity.id
_entity.type
_entity.pdbx_description
1 polymer ?
#
loop_
_entity_poly.entity_id
_entity_poly.type
_entity_poly.pdbx_seq_one_letter_code
_entity_poly.pdbx_strand_id
1 'polypeptide(L)'
;MHLPTIDPEVSSAGAAAAIRSHRHNPFEAHGIDHISVSQLNLWAAAPGVYVMERLLGLKAPVGAAAHRGTAVEAGVIAGLMGASLAEAVDIANAIFTERTALSSDPRRDKERDALAGMVEQGIALLIPWGRPDRTQVRKEWRMDGIMVPVLGFSDAEYDAHGLIVDLKTSHALPSAIRTAHARQVASYLGAGANLGGGVAYVTAKKAALYQLENAAAHVAALTRMAASLQNFLAISTDARELASLITVDTDSFYLADQRARQHAFEVFGV
;
A
#
# COMPACT_ATOMS: atom_id res chain seq x y z
N MET A 1 53.25 -36.53 28.00
CA MET A 1 51.90 -36.75 27.50
C MET A 1 51.14 -35.44 27.69
N HIS A 2 51.09 -34.63 26.63
CA HIS A 2 50.54 -33.29 26.67
C HIS A 2 49.16 -33.33 26.01
N LEU A 3 48.09 -33.03 26.74
CA LEU A 3 46.74 -32.90 26.22
C LEU A 3 46.57 -31.51 25.61
N PRO A 4 45.97 -31.32 24.43
CA PRO A 4 45.70 -30.02 23.85
C PRO A 4 44.54 -29.33 24.58
N THR A 5 44.74 -28.09 24.97
CA THR A 5 43.75 -27.20 25.54
C THR A 5 42.80 -26.80 24.42
N ILE A 6 41.50 -27.09 24.57
CA ILE A 6 40.44 -26.66 23.66
C ILE A 6 39.99 -25.27 24.08
N ASP A 7 40.13 -24.31 23.20
CA ASP A 7 39.73 -22.90 23.40
C ASP A 7 38.20 -22.77 23.27
N PRO A 8 37.44 -22.35 24.29
CA PRO A 8 35.99 -22.38 24.30
C PRO A 8 35.30 -21.21 23.54
N GLU A 9 36.07 -20.24 23.01
CA GLU A 9 35.44 -19.02 22.44
C GLU A 9 35.07 -19.10 20.95
N VAL A 10 35.46 -20.15 20.21
CA VAL A 10 35.22 -20.25 18.74
C VAL A 10 33.85 -20.90 18.42
N SER A 11 33.16 -21.47 19.41
CA SER A 11 31.98 -22.34 19.16
C SER A 11 30.63 -21.60 19.17
N SER A 12 30.48 -20.45 19.84
CA SER A 12 29.16 -19.86 20.04
C SER A 12 28.69 -18.92 18.89
N ALA A 13 29.61 -18.20 18.26
CA ALA A 13 29.28 -17.28 17.16
C ALA A 13 28.97 -18.03 15.85
N GLY A 14 29.68 -19.12 15.60
CA GLY A 14 29.44 -19.98 14.43
C GLY A 14 28.11 -20.75 14.50
N ALA A 15 27.75 -21.25 15.67
CA ALA A 15 26.46 -21.92 15.90
C ALA A 15 25.26 -20.96 15.80
N ALA A 16 25.39 -19.74 16.33
CA ALA A 16 24.36 -18.72 16.22
C ALA A 16 24.17 -18.20 14.77
N ALA A 17 25.25 -18.14 13.98
CA ALA A 17 25.18 -17.79 12.56
C ALA A 17 24.59 -18.93 11.71
N ALA A 18 24.94 -20.20 12.03
CA ALA A 18 24.39 -21.37 11.34
C ALA A 18 22.90 -21.60 11.64
N ILE A 19 22.43 -21.28 12.85
CA ILE A 19 21.00 -21.34 13.21
C ILE A 19 20.21 -20.26 12.48
N ARG A 20 20.81 -19.14 12.10
CA ARG A 20 20.16 -18.10 11.28
C ARG A 20 19.99 -18.50 9.80
N SER A 21 20.77 -19.42 9.27
CA SER A 21 20.80 -19.80 7.84
C SER A 21 19.68 -20.74 7.40
N HIS A 22 18.83 -21.26 8.33
CA HIS A 22 17.72 -22.16 8.03
C HIS A 22 16.37 -21.70 8.58
N ARG A 23 16.19 -20.40 8.86
CA ARG A 23 14.84 -19.91 9.13
C ARG A 23 14.06 -19.95 7.84
N HIS A 24 13.15 -20.92 7.75
CA HIS A 24 12.14 -20.98 6.70
C HIS A 24 11.46 -19.61 6.59
N ASN A 25 11.41 -19.04 5.38
CA ASN A 25 10.79 -17.74 5.16
C ASN A 25 9.26 -17.88 5.30
N PRO A 26 8.64 -17.33 6.36
CA PRO A 26 7.21 -17.52 6.59
C PRO A 26 6.34 -16.89 5.51
N PHE A 27 6.82 -15.87 4.83
CA PHE A 27 6.09 -15.28 3.70
C PHE A 27 6.03 -16.24 2.50
N GLU A 28 7.16 -16.86 2.15
CA GLU A 28 7.22 -17.84 1.05
C GLU A 28 6.36 -19.08 1.32
N ALA A 29 6.24 -19.49 2.58
CA ALA A 29 5.36 -20.59 2.98
C ALA A 29 3.89 -20.32 2.65
N HIS A 30 3.52 -19.05 2.57
CA HIS A 30 2.18 -18.59 2.19
C HIS A 30 2.12 -18.02 0.75
N GLY A 31 3.14 -18.26 -0.08
CA GLY A 31 3.19 -17.77 -1.46
C GLY A 31 3.33 -16.24 -1.57
N ILE A 32 3.89 -15.58 -0.55
CA ILE A 32 4.09 -14.13 -0.51
C ILE A 32 5.55 -13.84 -0.82
N ASP A 33 5.84 -13.30 -1.99
CA ASP A 33 7.17 -12.91 -2.45
C ASP A 33 7.52 -11.44 -2.14
N HIS A 34 6.51 -10.61 -1.88
CA HIS A 34 6.63 -9.22 -1.48
C HIS A 34 5.41 -8.76 -0.68
N ILE A 35 5.55 -7.67 0.04
CA ILE A 35 4.45 -6.97 0.71
C ILE A 35 4.33 -5.54 0.18
N SER A 36 3.15 -4.94 0.27
CA SER A 36 2.93 -3.52 -0.01
C SER A 36 2.51 -2.78 1.26
N VAL A 37 2.66 -1.45 1.25
CA VAL A 37 2.21 -0.62 2.37
C VAL A 37 0.70 -0.73 2.59
N SER A 38 -0.09 -0.89 1.52
CA SER A 38 -1.54 -1.12 1.65
C SER A 38 -1.85 -2.43 2.36
N GLN A 39 -1.08 -3.50 2.11
CA GLN A 39 -1.21 -4.77 2.83
C GLN A 39 -0.83 -4.64 4.29
N LEU A 40 0.25 -3.90 4.60
CA LEU A 40 0.64 -3.64 5.99
C LEU A 40 -0.40 -2.79 6.73
N ASN A 41 -0.95 -1.77 6.07
CA ASN A 41 -2.05 -0.98 6.64
C ASN A 41 -3.30 -1.83 6.88
N LEU A 42 -3.65 -2.75 5.95
CA LEU A 42 -4.74 -3.70 6.13
C LEU A 42 -4.48 -4.65 7.31
N TRP A 43 -3.27 -5.22 7.39
CA TRP A 43 -2.87 -6.07 8.51
C TRP A 43 -3.02 -5.36 9.85
N ALA A 44 -2.56 -4.12 9.95
CA ALA A 44 -2.64 -3.35 11.20
C ALA A 44 -4.06 -2.90 11.57
N ALA A 45 -4.94 -2.69 10.59
CA ALA A 45 -6.29 -2.20 10.81
C ALA A 45 -7.32 -3.34 10.95
N ALA A 46 -7.15 -4.43 10.21
CA ALA A 46 -8.11 -5.53 10.12
C ALA A 46 -7.38 -6.86 9.81
N PRO A 47 -6.68 -7.47 10.78
CA PRO A 47 -5.92 -8.71 10.57
C PRO A 47 -6.75 -9.84 9.98
N GLY A 48 -7.99 -10.01 10.44
CA GLY A 48 -8.89 -11.05 9.92
C GLY A 48 -9.22 -10.84 8.44
N VAL A 49 -9.44 -9.59 8.01
CA VAL A 49 -9.64 -9.27 6.59
C VAL A 49 -8.38 -9.55 5.78
N TYR A 50 -7.19 -9.24 6.33
CA TYR A 50 -5.92 -9.59 5.69
C TYR A 50 -5.81 -11.11 5.46
N VAL A 51 -6.12 -11.93 6.45
CA VAL A 51 -6.09 -13.40 6.33
C VAL A 51 -7.09 -13.87 5.28
N MET A 52 -8.33 -13.39 5.31
CA MET A 52 -9.32 -13.74 4.28
C MET A 52 -8.83 -13.43 2.87
N GLU A 53 -8.35 -12.20 2.63
CA GLU A 53 -8.03 -11.73 1.29
C GLU A 53 -6.68 -12.26 0.78
N ARG A 54 -5.68 -12.38 1.66
CA ARG A 54 -4.29 -12.64 1.26
C ARG A 54 -3.88 -14.09 1.44
N LEU A 55 -4.35 -14.75 2.48
CA LEU A 55 -4.01 -16.14 2.74
C LEU A 55 -5.06 -17.12 2.20
N LEU A 56 -6.34 -16.79 2.32
CA LEU A 56 -7.44 -17.65 1.86
C LEU A 56 -7.95 -17.30 0.46
N GLY A 57 -7.49 -16.18 -0.14
CA GLY A 57 -7.91 -15.76 -1.48
C GLY A 57 -9.34 -15.23 -1.58
N LEU A 58 -10.02 -15.02 -0.45
CA LEU A 58 -11.41 -14.60 -0.35
C LEU A 58 -11.53 -13.08 -0.43
N LYS A 59 -11.43 -12.52 -1.65
CA LYS A 59 -11.45 -11.08 -1.89
C LYS A 59 -12.86 -10.59 -2.22
N ALA A 60 -13.26 -9.48 -1.59
CA ALA A 60 -14.41 -8.72 -2.04
C ALA A 60 -14.12 -7.98 -3.36
N PRO A 61 -15.15 -7.68 -4.17
CA PRO A 61 -14.98 -6.85 -5.36
C PRO A 61 -14.39 -5.47 -5.01
N VAL A 62 -13.53 -4.97 -5.88
CA VAL A 62 -12.99 -3.62 -5.75
C VAL A 62 -14.10 -2.60 -6.01
N GLY A 63 -14.35 -1.71 -5.06
CA GLY A 63 -15.40 -0.70 -5.18
C GLY A 63 -15.08 0.41 -6.19
N ALA A 64 -16.11 1.07 -6.71
CA ALA A 64 -16.01 2.14 -7.70
C ALA A 64 -15.09 3.30 -7.26
N ALA A 65 -15.03 3.59 -5.96
CA ALA A 65 -14.14 4.62 -5.43
C ALA A 65 -12.64 4.33 -5.65
N ALA A 66 -12.22 3.06 -5.59
CA ALA A 66 -10.84 2.71 -5.88
C ALA A 66 -10.55 2.82 -7.39
N HIS A 67 -11.48 2.40 -8.25
CA HIS A 67 -11.37 2.56 -9.69
C HIS A 67 -11.34 4.04 -10.11
N ARG A 68 -12.10 4.92 -9.43
CA ARG A 68 -11.98 6.38 -9.58
C ARG A 68 -10.56 6.84 -9.30
N GLY A 69 -9.94 6.38 -8.19
CA GLY A 69 -8.56 6.73 -7.84
C GLY A 69 -7.60 6.47 -8.99
N THR A 70 -7.60 5.24 -9.51
CA THR A 70 -6.75 4.85 -10.65
C THR A 70 -7.04 5.66 -11.92
N ALA A 71 -8.32 5.93 -12.20
CA ALA A 71 -8.72 6.68 -13.40
C ALA A 71 -8.27 8.14 -13.33
N VAL A 72 -8.49 8.81 -12.19
CA VAL A 72 -8.06 10.20 -11.96
C VAL A 72 -6.55 10.32 -12.03
N GLU A 73 -5.82 9.40 -11.40
CA GLU A 73 -4.37 9.37 -11.44
C GLU A 73 -3.84 9.32 -12.88
N ALA A 74 -4.37 8.40 -13.71
CA ALA A 74 -3.98 8.29 -15.11
C ALA A 74 -4.30 9.58 -15.91
N GLY A 75 -5.46 10.19 -15.71
CA GLY A 75 -5.82 11.46 -16.32
C GLY A 75 -4.91 12.61 -15.90
N VAL A 76 -4.64 12.74 -14.60
CA VAL A 76 -3.73 13.78 -14.08
C VAL A 76 -2.32 13.62 -14.67
N ILE A 77 -1.78 12.40 -14.65
CA ILE A 77 -0.46 12.13 -15.23
C ILE A 77 -0.43 12.46 -16.72
N ALA A 78 -1.46 12.08 -17.49
CA ALA A 78 -1.53 12.42 -18.91
C ALA A 78 -1.51 13.95 -19.14
N GLY A 79 -2.28 14.72 -18.36
CA GLY A 79 -2.30 16.17 -18.43
C GLY A 79 -0.94 16.80 -18.06
N LEU A 80 -0.28 16.32 -17.03
CA LEU A 80 1.08 16.78 -16.64
C LEU A 80 2.13 16.42 -17.70
N MET A 81 1.89 15.36 -18.47
CA MET A 81 2.77 14.93 -19.59
C MET A 81 2.46 15.66 -20.89
N GLY A 82 1.48 16.57 -20.93
CA GLY A 82 1.19 17.46 -22.04
C GLY A 82 -0.10 17.18 -22.82
N ALA A 83 -0.94 16.22 -22.36
CA ALA A 83 -2.29 16.07 -22.91
C ALA A 83 -3.15 17.30 -22.55
N SER A 84 -4.06 17.68 -23.43
CA SER A 84 -5.08 18.69 -23.10
C SER A 84 -5.99 18.21 -21.97
N LEU A 85 -6.67 19.14 -21.31
CA LEU A 85 -7.61 18.77 -20.24
C LEU A 85 -8.71 17.82 -20.75
N ALA A 86 -9.21 18.04 -21.97
CA ALA A 86 -10.23 17.17 -22.57
C ALA A 86 -9.70 15.73 -22.73
N GLU A 87 -8.51 15.56 -23.34
CA GLU A 87 -7.88 14.24 -23.51
C GLU A 87 -7.60 13.58 -22.16
N ALA A 88 -7.14 14.32 -21.15
CA ALA A 88 -6.88 13.81 -19.81
C ALA A 88 -8.16 13.29 -19.14
N VAL A 89 -9.26 14.00 -19.29
CA VAL A 89 -10.60 13.59 -18.79
C VAL A 89 -11.12 12.37 -19.55
N ASP A 90 -10.93 12.33 -20.88
CA ASP A 90 -11.35 11.18 -21.69
C ASP A 90 -10.58 9.91 -21.31
N ILE A 91 -9.26 10.01 -21.05
CA ILE A 91 -8.46 8.90 -20.51
C ILE A 91 -9.03 8.40 -19.18
N ALA A 92 -9.31 9.30 -18.26
CA ALA A 92 -9.89 8.93 -16.96
C ALA A 92 -11.25 8.24 -17.12
N ASN A 93 -12.13 8.76 -17.96
CA ASN A 93 -13.45 8.17 -18.25
C ASN A 93 -13.34 6.79 -18.88
N ALA A 94 -12.43 6.61 -19.86
CA ALA A 94 -12.21 5.33 -20.52
C ALA A 94 -11.75 4.25 -19.51
N ILE A 95 -10.74 4.55 -18.69
CA ILE A 95 -10.22 3.63 -17.66
C ILE A 95 -11.29 3.31 -16.62
N PHE A 96 -12.03 4.30 -16.15
CA PHE A 96 -13.10 4.07 -15.16
C PHE A 96 -14.19 3.18 -15.74
N THR A 97 -14.63 3.46 -16.98
CA THR A 97 -15.69 2.70 -17.68
C THR A 97 -15.26 1.24 -17.86
N GLU A 98 -14.04 1.00 -18.33
CA GLU A 98 -13.49 -0.34 -18.49
C GLU A 98 -13.46 -1.10 -17.16
N ARG A 99 -12.86 -0.50 -16.13
CA ARG A 99 -12.69 -1.14 -14.81
C ARG A 99 -14.00 -1.37 -14.05
N THR A 100 -15.03 -0.60 -14.35
CA THR A 100 -16.34 -0.73 -13.71
C THR A 100 -17.41 -1.35 -14.60
N ALA A 101 -17.04 -1.90 -15.76
CA ALA A 101 -17.99 -2.46 -16.72
C ALA A 101 -18.92 -3.53 -16.10
N LEU A 102 -18.39 -4.35 -15.21
CA LEU A 102 -19.13 -5.42 -14.51
C LEU A 102 -19.40 -5.10 -13.04
N SER A 103 -19.21 -3.84 -12.61
CA SER A 103 -19.42 -3.45 -11.22
C SER A 103 -20.88 -3.23 -10.91
N SER A 104 -21.37 -3.84 -9.85
CA SER A 104 -22.70 -3.60 -9.24
C SER A 104 -22.65 -2.56 -8.11
N ASP A 105 -21.53 -1.84 -7.92
CA ASP A 105 -21.42 -0.81 -6.87
C ASP A 105 -22.43 0.32 -7.13
N PRO A 106 -23.40 0.58 -6.25
CA PRO A 106 -24.42 1.60 -6.43
C PRO A 106 -23.85 3.02 -6.49
N ARG A 107 -22.60 3.21 -6.08
CA ARG A 107 -21.91 4.51 -6.13
C ARG A 107 -21.23 4.79 -7.47
N ARG A 108 -21.24 3.83 -8.41
CA ARG A 108 -20.52 3.89 -9.69
C ARG A 108 -20.75 5.21 -10.44
N ASP A 109 -22.00 5.62 -10.60
CA ASP A 109 -22.33 6.84 -11.36
C ASP A 109 -21.85 8.09 -10.63
N LYS A 110 -22.03 8.16 -9.31
CA LYS A 110 -21.51 9.24 -8.47
C LYS A 110 -19.97 9.36 -8.55
N GLU A 111 -19.26 8.23 -8.58
CA GLU A 111 -17.80 8.22 -8.68
C GLU A 111 -17.35 8.65 -10.09
N ARG A 112 -18.11 8.28 -11.13
CA ARG A 112 -17.86 8.74 -12.51
C ARG A 112 -18.04 10.24 -12.66
N ASP A 113 -19.10 10.80 -12.12
CA ASP A 113 -19.42 12.23 -12.23
C ASP A 113 -18.35 13.13 -11.59
N ALA A 114 -17.58 12.60 -10.65
CA ALA A 114 -16.50 13.32 -10.00
C ALA A 114 -15.19 13.34 -10.80
N LEU A 115 -15.01 12.50 -11.83
CA LEU A 115 -13.74 12.31 -12.53
C LEU A 115 -13.20 13.60 -13.16
N ALA A 116 -14.01 14.28 -13.97
CA ALA A 116 -13.59 15.47 -14.71
C ALA A 116 -13.06 16.56 -13.77
N GLY A 117 -13.84 16.89 -12.73
CA GLY A 117 -13.40 17.89 -11.74
C GLY A 117 -12.16 17.45 -10.97
N MET A 118 -12.01 16.17 -10.64
CA MET A 118 -10.82 15.69 -9.96
C MET A 118 -9.58 15.74 -10.86
N VAL A 119 -9.68 15.39 -12.14
CA VAL A 119 -8.57 15.49 -13.11
C VAL A 119 -8.15 16.97 -13.25
N GLU A 120 -9.10 17.88 -13.45
CA GLU A 120 -8.83 19.31 -13.53
C GLU A 120 -8.10 19.83 -12.29
N GLN A 121 -8.62 19.55 -11.10
CA GLN A 121 -8.02 20.00 -9.84
C GLN A 121 -6.63 19.40 -9.59
N GLY A 122 -6.41 18.13 -9.96
CA GLY A 122 -5.11 17.47 -9.84
C GLY A 122 -4.06 18.09 -10.76
N ILE A 123 -4.41 18.36 -12.02
CA ILE A 123 -3.54 19.05 -12.97
C ILE A 123 -3.23 20.47 -12.47
N ALA A 124 -4.25 21.25 -12.11
CA ALA A 124 -4.08 22.62 -11.61
C ALA A 124 -3.18 22.70 -10.37
N LEU A 125 -3.28 21.73 -9.47
CA LEU A 125 -2.43 21.63 -8.27
C LEU A 125 -0.96 21.36 -8.61
N LEU A 126 -0.71 20.49 -9.58
CA LEU A 126 0.64 19.97 -9.81
C LEU A 126 1.37 20.67 -10.98
N ILE A 127 0.65 21.33 -11.89
CA ILE A 127 1.27 22.04 -13.02
C ILE A 127 2.31 23.09 -12.63
N PRO A 128 2.20 23.82 -11.48
CA PRO A 128 3.24 24.75 -11.03
C PRO A 128 4.60 24.09 -10.71
N TRP A 129 4.62 22.77 -10.46
CA TRP A 129 5.84 22.01 -10.23
C TRP A 129 6.52 21.58 -11.54
N GLY A 130 5.89 21.87 -12.69
CA GLY A 130 6.36 21.47 -14.01
C GLY A 130 5.97 20.05 -14.38
N ARG A 131 6.57 19.56 -15.46
CA ARG A 131 6.42 18.18 -15.89
C ARG A 131 7.21 17.27 -14.94
N PRO A 132 6.62 16.18 -14.41
CA PRO A 132 7.37 15.24 -13.60
C PRO A 132 8.50 14.58 -14.42
N ASP A 133 9.66 14.41 -13.79
CA ASP A 133 10.81 13.73 -14.39
C ASP A 133 10.52 12.24 -14.59
N ARG A 134 9.79 11.65 -13.66
CA ARG A 134 9.38 10.24 -13.68
C ARG A 134 7.97 10.07 -13.14
N THR A 135 7.25 9.07 -13.69
CA THR A 135 5.91 8.68 -13.22
C THR A 135 5.83 7.18 -13.04
N GLN A 136 4.98 6.71 -12.13
CA GLN A 136 4.75 5.29 -11.85
C GLN A 136 6.04 4.52 -11.56
N VAL A 137 6.91 5.11 -10.73
CA VAL A 137 8.23 4.55 -10.45
C VAL A 137 8.13 3.43 -9.43
N ARG A 138 8.53 2.22 -9.83
CA ARG A 138 8.61 1.08 -8.94
C ARG A 138 9.66 1.34 -7.84
N LYS A 139 9.24 1.26 -6.59
CA LYS A 139 10.08 1.36 -5.41
C LYS A 139 10.17 -0.01 -4.75
N GLU A 140 11.38 -0.45 -4.47
CA GLU A 140 11.65 -1.65 -3.69
C GLU A 140 12.46 -1.26 -2.46
N TRP A 141 11.94 -1.60 -1.30
CA TRP A 141 12.59 -1.33 -0.03
C TRP A 141 12.73 -2.63 0.78
N ARG A 142 13.94 -2.93 1.20
CA ARG A 142 14.25 -4.05 2.09
C ARG A 142 14.42 -3.53 3.51
N MET A 143 13.57 -3.99 4.41
CA MET A 143 13.61 -3.66 5.83
C MET A 143 14.50 -4.67 6.56
N ASP A 144 15.31 -4.19 7.48
CA ASP A 144 16.15 -5.06 8.31
C ASP A 144 15.30 -6.06 9.09
N GLY A 145 15.67 -7.34 8.97
CA GLY A 145 14.98 -8.45 9.65
C GLY A 145 13.66 -8.91 9.01
N ILE A 146 13.22 -8.29 7.91
CA ILE A 146 12.04 -8.71 7.14
C ILE A 146 12.50 -9.51 5.91
N MET A 147 11.92 -10.69 5.73
CA MET A 147 12.42 -11.68 4.76
C MET A 147 11.94 -11.44 3.32
N VAL A 148 11.03 -10.51 3.09
CA VAL A 148 10.56 -10.11 1.76
C VAL A 148 10.65 -8.60 1.57
N PRO A 149 10.80 -8.09 0.33
CA PRO A 149 10.82 -6.66 0.08
C PRO A 149 9.43 -6.03 0.21
N VAL A 150 9.42 -4.74 0.50
CA VAL A 150 8.23 -3.88 0.35
C VAL A 150 8.24 -3.28 -1.04
N LEU A 151 7.17 -3.50 -1.80
CA LEU A 151 6.98 -2.92 -3.12
C LEU A 151 5.91 -1.85 -3.11
N GLY A 152 6.16 -0.79 -3.88
CA GLY A 152 5.22 0.29 -4.12
C GLY A 152 5.52 0.99 -5.44
N PHE A 153 4.68 1.94 -5.81
CA PHE A 153 4.87 2.80 -6.98
C PHE A 153 4.59 4.23 -6.57
N SER A 154 5.52 5.13 -6.86
CA SER A 154 5.30 6.57 -6.68
C SER A 154 4.62 7.12 -7.94
N ASP A 155 3.64 8.01 -7.77
CA ASP A 155 2.84 8.49 -8.90
C ASP A 155 3.60 9.51 -9.75
N ALA A 156 4.28 10.48 -9.11
CA ALA A 156 5.09 11.48 -9.79
C ALA A 156 6.34 11.85 -8.98
N GLU A 157 7.45 12.06 -9.67
CA GLU A 157 8.73 12.50 -9.08
C GLU A 157 9.24 13.73 -9.79
N TYR A 158 9.63 14.74 -9.01
CA TYR A 158 10.13 16.02 -9.44
C TYR A 158 11.56 16.24 -8.91
N ASP A 159 12.58 15.86 -9.67
CA ASP A 159 13.97 15.88 -9.24
C ASP A 159 14.46 17.31 -8.94
N ALA A 160 14.09 18.29 -9.78
CA ALA A 160 14.44 19.69 -9.59
C ALA A 160 13.88 20.27 -8.27
N HIS A 161 12.81 19.70 -7.75
CA HIS A 161 12.16 20.12 -6.50
C HIS A 161 12.47 19.20 -5.32
N GLY A 162 13.22 18.12 -5.55
CA GLY A 162 13.48 17.13 -4.52
C GLY A 162 12.20 16.53 -3.93
N LEU A 163 11.18 16.21 -4.76
CA LEU A 163 9.86 15.86 -4.29
C LEU A 163 9.30 14.59 -4.98
N ILE A 164 8.81 13.67 -4.16
CA ILE A 164 7.95 12.55 -4.59
C ILE A 164 6.51 12.89 -4.20
N VAL A 165 5.57 12.76 -5.14
CA VAL A 165 4.14 12.99 -4.91
C VAL A 165 3.38 11.69 -5.09
N ASP A 166 2.49 11.42 -4.13
CA ASP A 166 1.48 10.35 -4.16
C ASP A 166 0.09 11.01 -4.25
N LEU A 167 -0.69 10.68 -5.28
CA LEU A 167 -1.98 11.27 -5.56
C LEU A 167 -3.11 10.47 -4.92
N LYS A 168 -3.98 11.15 -4.20
CA LYS A 168 -5.12 10.53 -3.51
C LYS A 168 -6.41 11.28 -3.80
N THR A 169 -7.42 10.55 -4.26
CA THR A 169 -8.75 11.11 -4.50
C THR A 169 -9.64 10.97 -3.26
N SER A 170 -10.46 11.98 -3.00
CA SER A 170 -11.40 11.99 -1.88
C SER A 170 -12.62 12.84 -2.22
N HIS A 171 -13.79 12.59 -1.62
CA HIS A 171 -14.95 13.49 -1.73
C HIS A 171 -14.83 14.73 -0.85
N ALA A 172 -14.07 14.63 0.24
CA ALA A 172 -13.77 15.74 1.13
C ALA A 172 -12.26 15.92 1.27
N LEU A 173 -11.77 17.15 1.16
CA LEU A 173 -10.36 17.45 1.35
C LEU A 173 -10.01 17.27 2.83
N PRO A 174 -9.08 16.34 3.18
CA PRO A 174 -8.61 16.21 4.55
C PRO A 174 -7.80 17.45 4.97
N SER A 175 -7.77 17.73 6.26
CA SER A 175 -6.97 18.83 6.82
C SER A 175 -5.49 18.51 6.99
N ALA A 176 -5.12 17.24 6.92
CA ALA A 176 -3.74 16.75 7.05
C ALA A 176 -3.58 15.41 6.33
N ILE A 177 -2.34 14.94 6.18
CA ILE A 177 -2.05 13.62 5.62
C ILE A 177 -2.62 12.53 6.54
N ARG A 178 -3.41 11.63 5.96
CA ARG A 178 -3.87 10.43 6.70
C ARG A 178 -2.70 9.50 6.96
N THR A 179 -2.64 8.92 8.15
CA THR A 179 -1.52 8.05 8.59
C THR A 179 -1.21 6.93 7.60
N ALA A 180 -2.22 6.31 6.98
CA ALA A 180 -2.02 5.25 5.98
C ALA A 180 -1.30 5.76 4.72
N HIS A 181 -1.60 6.98 4.27
CA HIS A 181 -0.94 7.61 3.12
C HIS A 181 0.45 8.15 3.49
N ALA A 182 0.62 8.68 4.71
CA ALA A 182 1.93 9.07 5.23
C ALA A 182 2.91 7.89 5.24
N ARG A 183 2.46 6.70 5.68
CA ARG A 183 3.24 5.46 5.63
C ARG A 183 3.61 5.06 4.19
N GLN A 184 2.70 5.24 3.24
CA GLN A 184 2.96 4.92 1.84
C GLN A 184 4.07 5.81 1.28
N VAL A 185 3.98 7.12 1.45
CA VAL A 185 5.03 8.06 0.99
C VAL A 185 6.34 7.82 1.74
N ALA A 186 6.29 7.57 3.06
CA ALA A 186 7.49 7.27 3.84
C ALA A 186 8.24 6.02 3.32
N SER A 187 7.53 5.02 2.80
CA SER A 187 8.16 3.83 2.22
C SER A 187 8.95 4.13 0.93
N TYR A 188 8.52 5.12 0.16
CA TYR A 188 9.25 5.55 -1.02
C TYR A 188 10.59 6.23 -0.66
N LEU A 189 10.64 6.93 0.46
CA LEU A 189 11.85 7.55 1.01
C LEU A 189 12.76 6.49 1.66
N GLY A 190 12.19 5.48 2.32
CA GLY A 190 12.92 4.33 2.86
C GLY A 190 13.61 3.49 1.79
N ALA A 191 13.18 3.59 0.52
CA ALA A 191 13.84 2.97 -0.63
C ALA A 191 15.12 3.71 -1.10
N GLY A 192 15.64 4.68 -0.33
CA GLY A 192 16.88 5.39 -0.62
C GLY A 192 16.73 6.64 -1.48
N ALA A 193 15.53 7.19 -1.60
CA ALA A 193 15.32 8.45 -2.30
C ALA A 193 15.81 9.64 -1.45
N ASN A 194 16.68 10.48 -2.03
CA ASN A 194 17.11 11.76 -1.43
C ASN A 194 16.07 12.88 -1.69
N LEU A 195 14.79 12.52 -1.75
CA LEU A 195 13.71 13.43 -2.07
C LEU A 195 12.78 13.56 -0.85
N GLY A 196 12.14 14.71 -0.73
CA GLY A 196 11.01 14.89 0.18
C GLY A 196 9.77 14.14 -0.34
N GLY A 197 8.80 13.91 0.52
CA GLY A 197 7.56 13.24 0.16
C GLY A 197 6.35 14.13 0.38
N GLY A 198 5.33 13.98 -0.47
CA GLY A 198 4.05 14.68 -0.32
C GLY A 198 2.85 13.85 -0.80
N VAL A 199 1.68 14.19 -0.28
CA VAL A 199 0.40 13.62 -0.73
C VAL A 199 -0.45 14.72 -1.34
N ALA A 200 -0.77 14.57 -2.61
CA ALA A 200 -1.71 15.44 -3.33
C ALA A 200 -3.12 14.89 -3.16
N TYR A 201 -3.92 15.50 -2.30
CA TYR A 201 -5.35 15.18 -2.18
C TYR A 201 -6.16 15.98 -3.17
N VAL A 202 -7.00 15.25 -3.92
CA VAL A 202 -7.81 15.80 -4.98
C VAL A 202 -9.28 15.48 -4.74
N THR A 203 -10.13 16.50 -4.79
CA THR A 203 -11.59 16.42 -4.81
C THR A 203 -12.11 17.01 -6.12
N ALA A 204 -13.39 16.84 -6.45
CA ALA A 204 -13.98 17.45 -7.66
C ALA A 204 -13.99 18.99 -7.67
N LYS A 205 -13.73 19.65 -6.53
CA LYS A 205 -13.84 21.12 -6.40
C LYS A 205 -12.57 21.80 -5.92
N LYS A 206 -11.63 21.07 -5.32
CA LYS A 206 -10.39 21.61 -4.75
C LYS A 206 -9.36 20.53 -4.54
N ALA A 207 -8.09 20.93 -4.51
CA ALA A 207 -6.98 20.03 -4.21
C ALA A 207 -5.99 20.73 -3.26
N ALA A 208 -5.16 19.93 -2.58
CA ALA A 208 -4.06 20.42 -1.75
C ALA A 208 -2.92 19.39 -1.71
N LEU A 209 -1.69 19.91 -1.75
CA LEU A 209 -0.48 19.12 -1.55
C LEU A 209 0.00 19.33 -0.11
N TYR A 210 0.12 18.23 0.63
CA TYR A 210 0.66 18.23 1.99
C TYR A 210 2.01 17.53 1.98
N GLN A 211 3.01 18.16 2.58
CA GLN A 211 4.33 17.56 2.75
C GLN A 211 4.32 16.56 3.89
N LEU A 212 5.06 15.47 3.71
CA LEU A 212 5.23 14.45 4.73
C LEU A 212 6.17 14.97 5.82
N GLU A 213 5.69 14.91 7.06
CA GLU A 213 6.48 15.14 8.26
C GLU A 213 6.82 13.81 8.94
N ASN A 214 7.90 13.79 9.72
CA ASN A 214 8.28 12.66 10.56
C ASN A 214 8.38 11.31 9.81
N ALA A 215 8.92 11.31 8.60
CA ALA A 215 9.08 10.12 7.76
C ALA A 215 9.70 8.93 8.53
N ALA A 216 10.70 9.19 9.38
CA ALA A 216 11.36 8.17 10.19
C ALA A 216 10.39 7.43 11.14
N ALA A 217 9.42 8.13 11.72
CA ALA A 217 8.41 7.53 12.60
C ALA A 217 7.48 6.60 11.81
N HIS A 218 7.10 6.98 10.59
CA HIS A 218 6.29 6.16 9.70
C HIS A 218 7.05 4.93 9.20
N VAL A 219 8.34 5.08 8.86
CA VAL A 219 9.24 3.96 8.52
C VAL A 219 9.34 2.97 9.68
N ALA A 220 9.60 3.46 10.90
CA ALA A 220 9.65 2.59 12.09
C ALA A 220 8.31 1.88 12.37
N ALA A 221 7.19 2.55 12.11
CA ALA A 221 5.87 1.92 12.23
C ALA A 221 5.69 0.79 11.20
N LEU A 222 6.06 1.01 9.94
CA LEU A 222 6.00 0.00 8.87
C LEU A 222 6.87 -1.22 9.21
N THR A 223 8.09 -1.02 9.71
CA THR A 223 8.97 -2.11 10.12
C THR A 223 8.34 -2.95 11.23
N ARG A 224 7.73 -2.32 12.25
CA ARG A 224 7.00 -3.05 13.30
C ARG A 224 5.80 -3.83 12.76
N MET A 225 5.04 -3.25 11.83
CA MET A 225 3.89 -3.92 11.20
C MET A 225 4.35 -5.13 10.37
N ALA A 226 5.42 -4.99 9.60
CA ALA A 226 6.00 -6.08 8.81
C ALA A 226 6.54 -7.20 9.71
N ALA A 227 7.23 -6.86 10.82
CA ALA A 227 7.70 -7.82 11.80
C ALA A 227 6.54 -8.55 12.50
N SER A 228 5.47 -7.83 12.86
CA SER A 228 4.26 -8.43 13.43
C SER A 228 3.62 -9.44 12.47
N LEU A 229 3.47 -9.07 11.19
CA LEU A 229 2.96 -9.96 10.16
C LEU A 229 3.86 -11.17 9.98
N GLN A 230 5.18 -10.97 9.86
CA GLN A 230 6.15 -12.06 9.71
C GLN A 230 6.07 -13.06 10.86
N ASN A 231 5.99 -12.57 12.11
CA ASN A 231 5.86 -13.42 13.29
C ASN A 231 4.54 -14.19 13.32
N PHE A 232 3.44 -13.57 12.89
CA PHE A 232 2.15 -14.23 12.78
C PHE A 232 2.18 -15.35 11.72
N LEU A 233 2.72 -15.08 10.53
CA LEU A 233 2.86 -16.07 9.47
C LEU A 233 3.79 -17.25 9.86
N ALA A 234 4.72 -17.03 10.77
CA ALA A 234 5.64 -18.07 11.26
C ALA A 234 4.98 -19.07 12.22
N ILE A 235 3.77 -18.82 12.71
CA ILE A 235 3.05 -19.70 13.64
C ILE A 235 2.61 -20.99 12.94
N SER A 236 2.10 -20.90 11.70
CA SER A 236 1.66 -22.05 10.92
C SER A 236 1.77 -21.79 9.42
N THR A 237 1.94 -22.84 8.64
CA THR A 237 1.82 -22.79 7.17
C THR A 237 0.40 -22.99 6.68
N ASP A 238 -0.55 -23.34 7.58
CA ASP A 238 -1.96 -23.47 7.27
C ASP A 238 -2.70 -22.15 7.56
N ALA A 239 -3.24 -21.54 6.50
CA ALA A 239 -4.00 -20.29 6.59
C ALA A 239 -5.28 -20.42 7.43
N ARG A 240 -5.90 -21.61 7.51
CA ARG A 240 -7.10 -21.83 8.34
C ARG A 240 -6.73 -21.91 9.82
N GLU A 241 -5.59 -22.52 10.14
CA GLU A 241 -5.08 -22.52 11.50
C GLU A 241 -4.75 -21.08 11.94
N LEU A 242 -4.10 -20.29 11.08
CA LEU A 242 -3.87 -18.86 11.36
C LEU A 242 -5.18 -18.07 11.54
N ALA A 243 -6.21 -18.36 10.74
CA ALA A 243 -7.52 -17.73 10.89
C ALA A 243 -8.16 -18.02 12.27
N SER A 244 -7.95 -19.23 12.82
CA SER A 244 -8.49 -19.59 14.14
C SER A 244 -7.88 -18.83 15.31
N LEU A 245 -6.73 -18.15 15.10
CA LEU A 245 -6.02 -17.38 16.13
C LEU A 245 -6.47 -15.92 16.23
N ILE A 246 -7.33 -15.47 15.30
CA ILE A 246 -7.76 -14.07 15.21
C ILE A 246 -9.28 -14.01 15.00
N THR A 247 -9.82 -12.82 15.08
CA THR A 247 -11.22 -12.54 14.77
C THR A 247 -11.35 -11.33 13.84
N VAL A 248 -12.56 -11.08 13.34
CA VAL A 248 -12.90 -9.87 12.59
C VAL A 248 -13.82 -8.98 13.41
N ASP A 249 -13.66 -7.69 13.22
CA ASP A 249 -14.63 -6.69 13.66
C ASP A 249 -15.73 -6.58 12.61
N THR A 250 -16.93 -7.03 12.92
CA THR A 250 -18.10 -7.04 12.01
C THR A 250 -18.58 -5.65 11.62
N ASP A 251 -18.28 -4.64 12.45
CA ASP A 251 -18.60 -3.23 12.20
C ASP A 251 -17.53 -2.54 11.37
N SER A 252 -16.45 -3.24 11.04
CA SER A 252 -15.35 -2.69 10.25
C SER A 252 -15.81 -2.23 8.87
N PHE A 253 -15.34 -1.07 8.42
CA PHE A 253 -15.52 -0.58 7.05
C PHE A 253 -15.13 -1.61 5.98
N TYR A 254 -14.16 -2.47 6.26
CA TYR A 254 -13.71 -3.52 5.34
C TYR A 254 -14.76 -4.61 5.12
N LEU A 255 -15.75 -4.73 6.01
CA LEU A 255 -16.88 -5.65 5.89
C LEU A 255 -18.18 -4.95 5.45
N ALA A 256 -18.10 -3.74 4.90
CA ALA A 256 -19.26 -3.02 4.38
C ALA A 256 -19.90 -3.71 3.15
N ASP A 257 -19.11 -4.44 2.36
CA ASP A 257 -19.59 -5.22 1.21
C ASP A 257 -20.23 -6.54 1.67
N GLN A 258 -21.36 -6.94 1.02
CA GLN A 258 -22.09 -8.15 1.38
C GLN A 258 -21.26 -9.43 1.19
N ARG A 259 -20.43 -9.50 0.15
CA ARG A 259 -19.57 -10.66 -0.10
C ARG A 259 -18.46 -10.75 0.93
N ALA A 260 -17.89 -9.59 1.35
CA ALA A 260 -16.91 -9.56 2.44
C ALA A 260 -17.51 -10.10 3.74
N ARG A 261 -18.75 -9.72 4.08
CA ARG A 261 -19.47 -10.28 5.25
C ARG A 261 -19.75 -11.77 5.12
N GLN A 262 -20.14 -12.23 3.94
CA GLN A 262 -20.34 -13.65 3.70
C GLN A 262 -19.05 -14.44 3.93
N HIS A 263 -17.92 -13.97 3.39
CA HIS A 263 -16.63 -14.59 3.62
C HIS A 263 -16.23 -14.57 5.10
N ALA A 264 -16.49 -13.48 5.82
CA ALA A 264 -16.23 -13.41 7.25
C ALA A 264 -17.05 -14.45 8.03
N PHE A 265 -18.33 -14.63 7.67
CA PHE A 265 -19.17 -15.69 8.25
C PHE A 265 -18.62 -17.10 7.94
N GLU A 266 -18.22 -17.37 6.71
CA GLU A 266 -17.68 -18.66 6.30
C GLU A 266 -16.35 -19.02 7.01
N VAL A 267 -15.52 -18.01 7.32
CA VAL A 267 -14.21 -18.21 7.93
C VAL A 267 -14.24 -18.17 9.45
N PHE A 268 -14.97 -17.21 10.02
CA PHE A 268 -14.94 -16.90 11.46
C PHE A 268 -16.25 -17.22 12.19
N GLY A 269 -17.32 -17.54 11.48
CA GLY A 269 -18.65 -17.84 12.06
C GLY A 269 -19.40 -16.61 12.59
N VAL A 270 -19.08 -15.38 12.13
CA VAL A 270 -19.61 -14.11 12.64
C VAL A 270 -20.26 -13.26 11.56
#